data_c2bcde6583f3f0048497dc7888134047
#
_entry.id   c2bcde6583f3f0048497dc7888134047
#
_cell.length_a   1.000
_cell.length_b   1.000
_cell.length_c   1.000
_cell.angle_alpha   90.00
_cell.angle_beta   90.00
_cell.angle_gamma   90.00
#
_symmetry.space_group_name_H-M   'P 1'
#
loop_
_entity.id
_entity.type
_entity.pdbx_description
1 polymer ?
#
loop_
_entity_poly.entity_id
_entity_poly.type
_entity_poly.pdbx_seq_one_letter_code
_entity_poly.pdbx_strand_id
1 'polypeptide(L)'
;DSLAGVEAVLAAKADPAAALKHPLRSLRALPALPHMLPRRTSKAPVLENRCALSALPRLVGWPMDGGPFITLPLVYSEDPARPGPDASNLGMYRVQLAGNDYAADEVGLHYQIHRGIGVHHAEALKRGQSLPVNIFVGGPPAFTVAAVMPLPEGLSELRFAGLLGGCRAAMHYSRRLPLPVLAEADFCISGHILPHLKPEGPFGDHVGYYSLKHDFPVLQVETVHHRTGAIWPYTAVGRPPQEDTVFGDFIHELTGALVPQVFQGVREVHAVDAAGVHPLLLALGSERYTPYEAQRRPRELLTAA
;
A
#
# COMPACT_ATOMS: atom_id res chain seq x y z
N ASP A 1 -20.92 -14.15 -2.70
CA ASP A 1 -19.51 -14.54 -2.53
C ASP A 1 -18.59 -13.50 -3.17
N SER A 2 -18.31 -12.42 -2.43
CA SER A 2 -17.46 -11.34 -2.95
C SER A 2 -16.01 -11.77 -3.17
N LEU A 3 -15.45 -12.63 -2.31
CA LEU A 3 -14.06 -13.09 -2.42
C LEU A 3 -13.83 -13.95 -3.67
N ALA A 4 -14.75 -14.82 -4.06
CA ALA A 4 -14.60 -15.62 -5.27
C ALA A 4 -14.51 -14.77 -6.56
N GLY A 5 -15.16 -13.59 -6.57
CA GLY A 5 -15.02 -12.60 -7.65
C GLY A 5 -13.64 -11.96 -7.67
N VAL A 6 -13.11 -11.62 -6.49
CA VAL A 6 -11.77 -11.04 -6.32
C VAL A 6 -10.69 -12.02 -6.77
N GLU A 7 -10.75 -13.26 -6.27
CA GLU A 7 -9.84 -14.35 -6.66
C GLU A 7 -9.87 -14.59 -8.19
N ALA A 8 -11.06 -14.60 -8.81
CA ALA A 8 -11.21 -14.79 -10.25
C ALA A 8 -10.56 -13.65 -11.05
N VAL A 9 -10.65 -12.39 -10.58
CA VAL A 9 -9.98 -11.23 -11.21
C VAL A 9 -8.46 -11.36 -11.07
N LEU A 10 -7.96 -11.67 -9.88
CA LEU A 10 -6.53 -11.83 -9.64
C LEU A 10 -5.95 -12.99 -10.47
N ALA A 11 -6.64 -14.13 -10.53
CA ALA A 11 -6.22 -15.27 -11.35
C ALA A 11 -6.19 -14.92 -12.85
N ALA A 12 -7.22 -14.24 -13.36
CA ALA A 12 -7.26 -13.81 -14.75
C ALA A 12 -6.16 -12.79 -15.10
N LYS A 13 -5.75 -11.97 -14.12
CA LYS A 13 -4.67 -11.00 -14.29
C LYS A 13 -3.30 -11.67 -14.22
N ALA A 14 -3.13 -12.66 -13.33
CA ALA A 14 -1.89 -13.42 -13.19
C ALA A 14 -1.61 -14.32 -14.40
N ASP A 15 -2.62 -15.01 -14.92
CA ASP A 15 -2.53 -15.84 -16.13
C ASP A 15 -3.73 -15.63 -17.08
N PRO A 16 -3.64 -14.62 -17.97
CA PRO A 16 -4.69 -14.35 -18.95
C PRO A 16 -4.97 -15.52 -19.90
N ALA A 17 -3.95 -16.34 -20.21
CA ALA A 17 -4.09 -17.47 -21.11
C ALA A 17 -4.90 -18.61 -20.46
N ALA A 18 -4.67 -18.88 -19.18
CA ALA A 18 -5.48 -19.85 -18.43
C ALA A 18 -6.92 -19.34 -18.24
N ALA A 19 -7.12 -18.03 -18.05
CA ALA A 19 -8.45 -17.45 -17.96
C ALA A 19 -9.28 -17.67 -19.23
N LEU A 20 -8.67 -17.58 -20.41
CA LEU A 20 -9.32 -17.86 -21.70
C LEU A 20 -9.65 -19.34 -21.87
N LYS A 21 -8.85 -20.25 -21.32
CA LYS A 21 -9.10 -21.71 -21.38
C LYS A 21 -10.23 -22.13 -20.43
N HIS A 22 -10.51 -21.38 -19.39
CA HIS A 22 -11.53 -21.70 -18.38
C HIS A 22 -12.58 -20.57 -18.25
N PRO A 23 -13.36 -20.28 -19.32
CA PRO A 23 -14.24 -19.11 -19.37
C PRO A 23 -15.31 -19.10 -18.26
N LEU A 24 -15.81 -20.27 -17.85
CA LEU A 24 -16.83 -20.36 -16.79
C LEU A 24 -16.30 -19.89 -15.41
N ARG A 25 -15.02 -20.08 -15.13
CA ARG A 25 -14.39 -19.53 -13.91
C ARG A 25 -14.24 -18.01 -14.02
N SER A 26 -13.87 -17.52 -15.18
CA SER A 26 -13.71 -16.09 -15.45
C SER A 26 -15.04 -15.32 -15.39
N LEU A 27 -16.18 -15.98 -15.68
CA LEU A 27 -17.52 -15.39 -15.53
C LEU A 27 -17.83 -14.94 -14.08
N ARG A 28 -17.22 -15.56 -13.08
CA ARG A 28 -17.36 -15.16 -11.67
C ARG A 28 -16.78 -13.76 -11.39
N ALA A 29 -15.86 -13.30 -12.21
CA ALA A 29 -15.28 -11.95 -12.11
C ALA A 29 -16.26 -10.86 -12.60
N LEU A 30 -17.17 -11.18 -13.53
CA LEU A 30 -18.00 -10.17 -14.22
C LEU A 30 -18.80 -9.25 -13.29
N PRO A 31 -19.46 -9.72 -12.21
CA PRO A 31 -20.19 -8.85 -11.31
C PRO A 31 -19.31 -7.88 -10.54
N ALA A 32 -18.04 -8.23 -10.34
CA ALA A 32 -17.08 -7.45 -9.55
C ALA A 32 -16.35 -6.38 -10.39
N LEU A 33 -16.19 -6.59 -11.71
CA LEU A 33 -15.46 -5.68 -12.60
C LEU A 33 -15.92 -4.22 -12.56
N PRO A 34 -17.24 -3.90 -12.51
CA PRO A 34 -17.69 -2.51 -12.41
C PRO A 34 -17.15 -1.76 -11.19
N HIS A 35 -16.88 -2.47 -10.09
CA HIS A 35 -16.37 -1.89 -8.85
C HIS A 35 -14.90 -1.44 -8.96
N MET A 36 -14.15 -1.99 -9.92
CA MET A 36 -12.76 -1.62 -10.18
C MET A 36 -12.60 -0.20 -10.74
N LEU A 37 -13.65 0.38 -11.30
CA LEU A 37 -13.56 1.71 -11.90
C LEU A 37 -13.84 2.78 -10.84
N PRO A 38 -12.86 3.64 -10.47
CA PRO A 38 -13.12 4.77 -9.58
C PRO A 38 -14.27 5.63 -10.11
N ARG A 39 -15.06 6.21 -9.23
CA ARG A 39 -16.15 7.12 -9.60
C ARG A 39 -15.82 8.54 -9.17
N ARG A 40 -16.14 9.49 -10.01
CA ARG A 40 -16.15 10.90 -9.64
C ARG A 40 -17.32 11.19 -8.72
N THR A 41 -17.07 11.99 -7.66
CA THR A 41 -18.13 12.46 -6.76
C THR A 41 -17.99 13.95 -6.49
N SER A 42 -19.14 14.62 -6.36
CA SER A 42 -19.19 16.01 -5.89
C SER A 42 -19.17 16.11 -4.37
N LYS A 43 -19.57 15.05 -3.66
CA LYS A 43 -19.56 14.98 -2.20
C LYS A 43 -18.23 14.45 -1.72
N ALA A 44 -17.59 15.15 -0.80
CA ALA A 44 -16.31 14.77 -0.21
C ALA A 44 -16.33 15.08 1.30
N PRO A 45 -16.90 14.17 2.12
CA PRO A 45 -16.91 14.34 3.58
C PRO A 45 -15.54 14.65 4.17
N VAL A 46 -14.47 14.07 3.63
CA VAL A 46 -13.09 14.34 4.07
C VAL A 46 -12.71 15.82 4.00
N LEU A 47 -13.39 16.64 3.19
CA LEU A 47 -13.11 18.08 3.04
C LEU A 47 -14.01 18.97 3.88
N GLU A 48 -14.87 18.43 4.76
CA GLU A 48 -15.82 19.21 5.55
C GLU A 48 -15.14 20.18 6.51
N ASN A 49 -14.02 19.79 7.10
CA ASN A 49 -13.29 20.61 8.07
C ASN A 49 -11.82 20.74 7.68
N ARG A 50 -11.17 21.78 8.22
CA ARG A 50 -9.72 21.98 8.14
C ARG A 50 -9.16 22.14 9.54
N CYS A 51 -7.93 21.63 9.75
CA CYS A 51 -7.20 21.85 10.99
C CYS A 51 -5.71 22.08 10.70
N ALA A 52 -4.98 22.50 11.73
CA ALA A 52 -3.52 22.55 11.67
C ALA A 52 -2.94 21.13 11.77
N LEU A 53 -1.74 20.91 11.21
CA LEU A 53 -1.02 19.63 11.34
C LEU A 53 -0.79 19.26 12.82
N SER A 54 -0.55 20.27 13.67
CA SER A 54 -0.35 20.11 15.11
C SER A 54 -1.60 19.66 15.89
N ALA A 55 -2.80 19.78 15.29
CA ALA A 55 -4.07 19.35 15.89
C ALA A 55 -4.38 17.87 15.65
N LEU A 56 -3.61 17.19 14.80
CA LEU A 56 -3.75 15.76 14.58
C LEU A 56 -3.35 14.94 15.81
N PRO A 57 -3.92 13.73 16.00
CA PRO A 57 -3.51 12.82 17.06
C PRO A 57 -2.00 12.54 17.03
N ARG A 58 -1.33 12.79 18.14
CA ARG A 58 0.14 12.64 18.26
C ARG A 58 0.45 11.38 19.07
N LEU A 59 0.39 10.24 18.40
CA LEU A 59 0.55 8.93 19.01
C LEU A 59 2.02 8.49 18.87
N VAL A 60 2.64 8.12 20.00
CA VAL A 60 3.98 7.55 20.09
C VAL A 60 3.83 6.11 20.53
N GLY A 61 4.28 5.17 19.71
CA GLY A 61 4.12 3.73 19.95
C GLY A 61 5.11 3.19 20.98
N TRP A 62 6.36 3.58 20.86
CA TRP A 62 7.45 3.10 21.70
C TRP A 62 8.21 4.26 22.34
N PRO A 63 8.80 4.07 23.55
CA PRO A 63 9.40 5.15 24.33
C PRO A 63 10.52 5.95 23.64
N MET A 64 11.27 5.30 22.73
CA MET A 64 12.38 5.94 22.01
C MET A 64 12.04 6.23 20.54
N ASP A 65 10.77 6.21 20.14
CA ASP A 65 10.36 6.68 18.81
C ASP A 65 10.79 8.13 18.61
N GLY A 66 11.21 8.48 17.40
CA GLY A 66 11.68 9.82 17.05
C GLY A 66 10.61 10.91 17.12
N GLY A 67 9.37 10.54 17.41
CA GLY A 67 8.20 11.41 17.55
C GLY A 67 6.90 10.64 17.33
N PRO A 68 5.77 11.33 17.16
CA PRO A 68 4.50 10.71 16.82
C PRO A 68 4.48 10.23 15.36
N PHE A 69 3.89 9.05 15.12
CA PHE A 69 3.78 8.44 13.81
C PHE A 69 2.32 8.17 13.42
N ILE A 70 2.04 8.25 12.10
CA ILE A 70 0.88 7.61 11.48
C ILE A 70 1.33 6.21 11.08
N THR A 71 0.73 5.20 11.68
CA THR A 71 1.12 3.78 11.49
C THR A 71 0.27 3.07 10.43
N LEU A 72 -0.93 3.59 10.12
CA LEU A 72 -1.82 3.08 9.09
C LEU A 72 -2.18 4.16 8.04
N PRO A 73 -1.19 4.85 7.44
CA PRO A 73 -1.45 5.84 6.42
C PRO A 73 -1.69 5.19 5.06
N LEU A 74 -2.50 5.83 4.25
CA LEU A 74 -2.72 5.50 2.84
C LEU A 74 -2.12 6.63 2.00
N VAL A 75 -0.91 6.43 1.51
CA VAL A 75 -0.16 7.46 0.79
C VAL A 75 -0.45 7.36 -0.71
N TYR A 76 -1.08 8.39 -1.25
CA TYR A 76 -1.51 8.47 -2.63
C TYR A 76 -0.63 9.41 -3.44
N SER A 77 -0.17 8.94 -4.58
CA SER A 77 0.54 9.73 -5.59
C SER A 77 0.15 9.29 -7.01
N GLU A 78 0.33 10.16 -7.99
CA GLU A 78 0.13 9.85 -9.40
C GLU A 78 1.44 9.95 -10.16
N ASP A 79 1.59 9.13 -11.23
CA ASP A 79 2.74 9.17 -12.11
C ASP A 79 2.80 10.54 -12.84
N PRO A 80 3.86 11.36 -12.64
CA PRO A 80 3.98 12.65 -13.30
C PRO A 80 3.99 12.56 -14.83
N ALA A 81 4.37 11.40 -15.39
CA ALA A 81 4.34 11.16 -16.83
C ALA A 81 2.93 10.86 -17.36
N ARG A 82 2.07 10.28 -16.53
CA ARG A 82 0.71 9.86 -16.88
C ARG A 82 -0.24 10.12 -15.72
N PRO A 83 -0.53 11.39 -15.37
CA PRO A 83 -1.39 11.72 -14.25
C PRO A 83 -2.78 11.07 -14.36
N GLY A 84 -3.31 10.63 -13.24
CA GLY A 84 -4.63 10.05 -13.14
C GLY A 84 -4.67 8.76 -12.30
N PRO A 85 -5.88 8.31 -11.91
CA PRO A 85 -6.06 7.18 -11.00
C PRO A 85 -5.60 5.84 -11.58
N ASP A 86 -5.45 5.73 -12.90
CA ASP A 86 -5.01 4.49 -13.55
C ASP A 86 -3.50 4.26 -13.43
N ALA A 87 -2.73 5.31 -13.24
CA ALA A 87 -1.30 5.29 -12.99
C ALA A 87 -0.97 5.87 -11.60
N SER A 88 -1.87 5.68 -10.66
CA SER A 88 -1.69 6.07 -9.27
C SER A 88 -1.10 4.93 -8.45
N ASN A 89 -0.47 5.29 -7.35
CA ASN A 89 -0.04 4.41 -6.28
C ASN A 89 -0.79 4.79 -4.99
N LEU A 90 -1.26 3.79 -4.28
CA LEU A 90 -1.79 3.93 -2.93
C LEU A 90 -1.07 2.90 -2.06
N GLY A 91 -0.07 3.35 -1.30
CA GLY A 91 0.74 2.46 -0.48
C GLY A 91 0.72 2.81 1.00
N MET A 92 0.98 1.83 1.84
CA MET A 92 1.14 2.06 3.28
C MET A 92 2.60 2.32 3.58
N TYR A 93 2.93 3.59 3.86
CA TYR A 93 4.28 4.05 4.18
C TYR A 93 4.20 4.87 5.46
N ARG A 94 4.82 4.45 6.55
CA ARG A 94 4.76 5.16 7.84
C ARG A 94 5.15 6.62 7.68
N VAL A 95 4.49 7.49 8.45
CA VAL A 95 4.69 8.93 8.39
C VAL A 95 5.04 9.45 9.77
N GLN A 96 6.19 10.12 9.90
CA GLN A 96 6.57 10.80 11.14
C GLN A 96 5.98 12.20 11.14
N LEU A 97 5.05 12.46 12.05
CA LEU A 97 4.31 13.74 12.13
C LEU A 97 5.10 14.89 12.70
N ALA A 98 6.09 14.61 13.52
CA ALA A 98 6.94 15.62 14.15
C ALA A 98 8.16 14.98 14.84
N GLY A 99 9.02 15.78 15.39
CA GLY A 99 10.27 15.36 15.99
C GLY A 99 11.44 15.53 15.04
N ASN A 100 12.63 15.13 15.45
CA ASN A 100 13.86 15.41 14.72
C ASN A 100 13.93 16.89 14.27
N ASP A 101 14.25 17.14 12.98
CA ASP A 101 14.44 18.48 12.43
C ASP A 101 13.24 18.94 11.57
N TYR A 102 12.07 18.33 11.75
CA TYR A 102 10.86 18.72 11.00
C TYR A 102 10.32 20.07 11.46
N ALA A 103 10.02 20.94 10.50
CA ALA A 103 9.28 22.18 10.75
C ALA A 103 7.82 21.89 11.12
N ALA A 104 7.09 22.91 11.55
CA ALA A 104 5.70 22.76 12.02
C ALA A 104 4.71 22.29 10.93
N ASP A 105 5.08 22.42 9.68
CA ASP A 105 4.34 22.06 8.48
C ASP A 105 5.03 20.98 7.64
N GLU A 106 5.98 20.25 8.22
CA GLU A 106 6.69 19.15 7.58
C GLU A 106 6.39 17.81 8.25
N VAL A 107 6.38 16.75 7.46
CA VAL A 107 6.30 15.35 7.92
C VAL A 107 7.30 14.48 7.17
N GLY A 108 7.83 13.46 7.84
CA GLY A 108 8.73 12.49 7.23
C GLY A 108 7.97 11.36 6.57
N LEU A 109 8.40 10.95 5.37
CA LEU A 109 7.82 9.84 4.61
C LEU A 109 8.84 8.71 4.46
N HIS A 110 8.55 7.55 5.03
CA HIS A 110 9.44 6.38 4.94
C HIS A 110 9.03 5.46 3.78
N TYR A 111 9.68 5.59 2.62
CA TYR A 111 9.50 4.67 1.50
C TYR A 111 10.82 4.37 0.77
N GLN A 112 10.84 3.24 0.08
CA GLN A 112 11.99 2.80 -0.71
C GLN A 112 11.84 3.25 -2.17
N ILE A 113 12.98 3.51 -2.84
CA ILE A 113 13.03 4.05 -4.21
C ILE A 113 12.35 3.16 -5.27
N HIS A 114 12.26 1.86 -5.03
CA HIS A 114 11.63 0.91 -5.94
C HIS A 114 10.14 0.68 -5.67
N ARG A 115 9.57 1.28 -4.61
CA ARG A 115 8.13 1.29 -4.37
C ARG A 115 7.44 2.27 -5.31
N GLY A 116 6.14 2.08 -5.56
CA GLY A 116 5.38 2.92 -6.50
C GLY A 116 5.57 4.43 -6.30
N ILE A 117 5.48 4.92 -5.06
CA ILE A 117 5.76 6.33 -4.75
C ILE A 117 7.21 6.72 -5.05
N GLY A 118 8.18 5.84 -4.82
CA GLY A 118 9.60 6.08 -5.14
C GLY A 118 9.83 6.23 -6.64
N VAL A 119 9.14 5.43 -7.45
CA VAL A 119 9.16 5.53 -8.92
C VAL A 119 8.56 6.88 -9.37
N HIS A 120 7.40 7.28 -8.81
CA HIS A 120 6.78 8.58 -9.10
C HIS A 120 7.67 9.74 -8.68
N HIS A 121 8.33 9.64 -7.51
CA HIS A 121 9.25 10.68 -7.04
C HIS A 121 10.47 10.81 -7.96
N ALA A 122 11.08 9.70 -8.38
CA ALA A 122 12.19 9.70 -9.31
C ALA A 122 11.79 10.34 -10.66
N GLU A 123 10.58 10.06 -11.16
CA GLU A 123 10.07 10.67 -12.40
C GLU A 123 9.82 12.18 -12.24
N ALA A 124 9.26 12.61 -11.08
CA ALA A 124 9.09 14.03 -10.78
C ALA A 124 10.44 14.79 -10.78
N LEU A 125 11.46 14.20 -10.11
CA LEU A 125 12.80 14.77 -10.08
C LEU A 125 13.43 14.90 -11.47
N LYS A 126 13.29 13.89 -12.34
CA LYS A 126 13.75 13.95 -13.74
C LYS A 126 13.12 15.11 -14.51
N ARG A 127 11.88 15.46 -14.18
CA ARG A 127 11.12 16.56 -14.79
C ARG A 127 11.38 17.91 -14.14
N GLY A 128 12.19 17.97 -13.08
CA GLY A 128 12.39 19.17 -12.28
C GLY A 128 11.13 19.65 -11.55
N GLN A 129 10.25 18.72 -11.18
CA GLN A 129 8.98 18.99 -10.51
C GLN A 129 8.98 18.42 -9.09
N SER A 130 8.26 19.06 -8.19
CA SER A 130 7.91 18.45 -6.90
C SER A 130 6.79 17.41 -7.11
N LEU A 131 6.82 16.32 -6.33
CA LEU A 131 5.76 15.31 -6.37
C LEU A 131 4.65 15.69 -5.40
N PRO A 132 3.41 15.97 -5.87
CA PRO A 132 2.27 16.13 -5.01
C PRO A 132 1.88 14.78 -4.38
N VAL A 133 1.48 14.81 -3.11
CA VAL A 133 1.09 13.62 -2.34
C VAL A 133 -0.11 13.94 -1.45
N ASN A 134 -1.06 13.01 -1.38
CA ASN A 134 -2.09 12.98 -0.35
C ASN A 134 -1.83 11.80 0.60
N ILE A 135 -1.86 12.05 1.90
CA ILE A 135 -1.87 11.01 2.93
C ILE A 135 -3.29 10.94 3.48
N PHE A 136 -3.97 9.83 3.23
CA PHE A 136 -5.26 9.55 3.82
C PHE A 136 -5.08 8.74 5.09
N VAL A 137 -5.93 8.98 6.09
CA VAL A 137 -6.00 8.19 7.32
C VAL A 137 -7.46 7.84 7.56
N GLY A 138 -7.74 6.58 7.84
CA GLY A 138 -9.11 6.08 8.00
C GLY A 138 -9.87 5.96 6.68
N GLY A 139 -11.16 5.72 6.79
CA GLY A 139 -12.06 5.45 5.68
C GLY A 139 -12.36 3.96 5.50
N PRO A 140 -12.89 3.53 4.33
CA PRO A 140 -13.27 2.14 4.10
C PRO A 140 -12.07 1.18 4.24
N PRO A 141 -12.17 0.09 5.03
CA PRO A 141 -11.05 -0.83 5.30
C PRO A 141 -10.43 -1.47 4.04
N ALA A 142 -11.20 -1.61 2.96
CA ALA A 142 -10.70 -2.15 1.70
C ALA A 142 -9.50 -1.38 1.14
N PHE A 143 -9.39 -0.07 1.40
CA PHE A 143 -8.24 0.73 0.99
C PHE A 143 -6.99 0.43 1.82
N THR A 144 -7.16 0.18 3.12
CA THR A 144 -6.07 -0.22 4.01
C THR A 144 -5.46 -1.54 3.55
N VAL A 145 -6.32 -2.53 3.26
CA VAL A 145 -5.87 -3.82 2.72
C VAL A 145 -5.23 -3.65 1.36
N ALA A 146 -5.84 -2.87 0.45
CA ALA A 146 -5.29 -2.66 -0.89
C ALA A 146 -3.89 -2.03 -0.86
N ALA A 147 -3.62 -1.13 0.09
CA ALA A 147 -2.34 -0.43 0.21
C ALA A 147 -1.17 -1.33 0.66
N VAL A 148 -1.44 -2.53 1.20
CA VAL A 148 -0.43 -3.52 1.60
C VAL A 148 -0.37 -4.73 0.67
N MET A 149 -1.33 -4.85 -0.27
CA MET A 149 -1.39 -6.00 -1.18
C MET A 149 -0.25 -6.00 -2.21
N PRO A 150 0.42 -7.13 -2.42
CA PRO A 150 1.36 -7.32 -3.53
C PRO A 150 0.59 -7.55 -4.84
N LEU A 151 0.08 -6.48 -5.43
CA LEU A 151 -0.76 -6.57 -6.63
C LEU A 151 0.05 -6.86 -7.89
N PRO A 152 -0.52 -7.61 -8.85
CA PRO A 152 0.09 -7.81 -10.16
C PRO A 152 0.27 -6.48 -10.90
N GLU A 153 1.33 -6.39 -11.72
CA GLU A 153 1.60 -5.20 -12.52
C GLU A 153 0.38 -4.74 -13.34
N GLY A 154 0.13 -3.44 -13.33
CA GLY A 154 -1.00 -2.82 -14.05
C GLY A 154 -2.37 -2.99 -13.39
N LEU A 155 -2.42 -3.44 -12.14
CA LEU A 155 -3.61 -3.35 -11.30
C LEU A 155 -3.34 -2.34 -10.17
N SER A 156 -3.98 -1.16 -10.25
CA SER A 156 -3.80 -0.16 -9.19
C SER A 156 -4.56 -0.53 -7.93
N GLU A 157 -4.02 -0.10 -6.78
CA GLU A 157 -4.60 -0.33 -5.45
C GLU A 157 -6.01 0.27 -5.34
N LEU A 158 -6.28 1.41 -5.99
CA LEU A 158 -7.63 1.99 -6.05
C LEU A 158 -8.64 1.07 -6.73
N ARG A 159 -8.25 0.43 -7.84
CA ARG A 159 -9.09 -0.53 -8.55
C ARG A 159 -9.31 -1.78 -7.71
N PHE A 160 -8.27 -2.26 -7.06
CA PHE A 160 -8.34 -3.41 -6.18
C PHE A 160 -9.18 -3.13 -4.92
N ALA A 161 -9.04 -1.96 -4.30
CA ALA A 161 -9.87 -1.55 -3.18
C ALA A 161 -11.37 -1.52 -3.53
N GLY A 162 -11.70 -1.01 -4.72
CA GLY A 162 -13.08 -1.03 -5.21
C GLY A 162 -13.60 -2.45 -5.43
N LEU A 163 -12.79 -3.33 -6.01
CA LEU A 163 -13.08 -4.74 -6.20
C LEU A 163 -13.33 -5.45 -4.86
N LEU A 164 -12.41 -5.29 -3.91
CA LEU A 164 -12.47 -5.91 -2.59
C LEU A 164 -13.65 -5.39 -1.75
N GLY A 165 -13.89 -4.08 -1.77
CA GLY A 165 -14.96 -3.43 -1.03
C GLY A 165 -16.35 -3.59 -1.65
N GLY A 166 -16.46 -4.18 -2.86
CA GLY A 166 -17.73 -4.33 -3.58
C GLY A 166 -18.38 -2.99 -3.94
N CYS A 167 -17.60 -1.90 -3.98
CA CYS A 167 -18.09 -0.55 -4.34
C CYS A 167 -16.98 0.25 -5.00
N ARG A 168 -17.36 1.17 -5.90
CA ARG A 168 -16.41 1.99 -6.65
C ARG A 168 -15.76 3.03 -5.73
N ALA A 169 -14.41 3.12 -5.76
CA ALA A 169 -13.67 4.17 -5.07
C ALA A 169 -14.19 5.56 -5.44
N ALA A 170 -14.65 6.33 -4.45
CA ALA A 170 -15.21 7.65 -4.64
C ALA A 170 -14.10 8.72 -4.60
N MET A 171 -13.73 9.27 -5.77
CA MET A 171 -12.69 10.27 -5.90
C MET A 171 -13.30 11.65 -6.16
N HIS A 172 -12.91 12.63 -5.36
CA HIS A 172 -13.33 14.04 -5.53
C HIS A 172 -12.18 14.85 -6.10
N TYR A 173 -12.45 15.59 -7.16
CA TYR A 173 -11.50 16.45 -7.86
C TYR A 173 -11.77 17.91 -7.50
N SER A 174 -10.88 18.50 -6.72
CA SER A 174 -10.95 19.91 -6.33
C SER A 174 -9.93 20.72 -7.15
N ARG A 175 -10.32 21.93 -7.60
CA ARG A 175 -9.34 22.86 -8.21
C ARG A 175 -8.34 23.45 -7.21
N ARG A 176 -8.58 23.26 -5.91
CA ARG A 176 -7.74 23.79 -4.83
C ARG A 176 -6.70 22.81 -4.32
N LEU A 177 -6.77 21.56 -4.76
CA LEU A 177 -5.84 20.49 -4.37
C LEU A 177 -5.16 19.95 -5.62
N PRO A 178 -3.85 19.66 -5.54
CA PRO A 178 -3.09 19.20 -6.70
C PRO A 178 -3.48 17.77 -7.14
N LEU A 179 -3.99 16.97 -6.22
CA LEU A 179 -4.43 15.58 -6.47
C LEU A 179 -5.90 15.40 -6.08
N PRO A 180 -6.60 14.44 -6.72
CA PRO A 180 -7.93 14.04 -6.26
C PRO A 180 -7.85 13.44 -4.86
N VAL A 181 -8.92 13.59 -4.09
CA VAL A 181 -9.01 13.03 -2.74
C VAL A 181 -9.96 11.85 -2.68
N LEU A 182 -9.63 10.87 -1.86
CA LEU A 182 -10.54 9.80 -1.48
C LEU A 182 -11.64 10.39 -0.61
N ALA A 183 -12.85 10.49 -1.17
CA ALA A 183 -13.95 11.26 -0.57
C ALA A 183 -14.40 10.73 0.79
N GLU A 184 -14.25 9.42 1.03
CA GLU A 184 -14.72 8.71 2.21
C GLU A 184 -13.63 8.49 3.27
N ALA A 185 -12.41 9.02 3.05
CA ALA A 185 -11.37 9.01 4.08
C ALA A 185 -11.79 9.84 5.30
N ASP A 186 -11.24 9.54 6.46
CA ASP A 186 -11.48 10.31 7.67
C ASP A 186 -10.64 11.58 7.69
N PHE A 187 -9.36 11.48 7.29
CA PHE A 187 -8.42 12.59 7.18
C PHE A 187 -7.73 12.59 5.82
N CYS A 188 -7.32 13.79 5.37
CA CYS A 188 -6.48 14.00 4.20
C CYS A 188 -5.43 15.07 4.50
N ILE A 189 -4.17 14.70 4.45
CA ILE A 189 -3.01 15.58 4.58
C ILE A 189 -2.44 15.73 3.17
N SER A 190 -2.48 16.94 2.61
CA SER A 190 -2.05 17.22 1.24
C SER A 190 -0.83 18.11 1.21
N GLY A 191 0.12 17.82 0.33
CA GLY A 191 1.34 18.62 0.18
C GLY A 191 2.21 18.13 -0.97
N HIS A 192 3.48 18.54 -0.94
CA HIS A 192 4.49 18.21 -1.96
C HIS A 192 5.75 17.67 -1.32
N ILE A 193 6.37 16.67 -1.93
CA ILE A 193 7.69 16.18 -1.49
C ILE A 193 8.74 17.22 -1.85
N LEU A 194 9.54 17.59 -0.85
CA LEU A 194 10.66 18.52 -0.98
C LEU A 194 11.89 17.83 -1.60
N PRO A 195 12.79 18.61 -2.26
CA PRO A 195 13.97 18.04 -2.90
C PRO A 195 15.06 17.60 -1.92
N HIS A 196 14.92 17.90 -0.64
CA HIS A 196 15.88 17.53 0.41
C HIS A 196 15.33 16.43 1.31
N LEU A 197 16.23 15.73 1.98
CA LEU A 197 15.94 14.69 2.95
C LEU A 197 16.14 15.24 4.38
N LYS A 198 15.45 14.64 5.34
CA LYS A 198 15.66 14.88 6.78
C LYS A 198 15.66 13.56 7.54
N PRO A 199 16.29 13.52 8.73
CA PRO A 199 16.30 12.34 9.57
C PRO A 199 14.88 11.91 9.97
N GLU A 200 14.54 10.66 9.75
CA GLU A 200 13.32 9.96 10.16
C GLU A 200 13.69 8.86 11.15
N GLY A 201 12.82 8.60 12.10
CA GLY A 201 13.05 7.63 13.16
C GLY A 201 13.81 8.19 14.38
N PRO A 202 14.25 7.29 15.30
CA PRO A 202 14.03 5.86 15.30
C PRO A 202 12.53 5.50 15.40
N PHE A 203 12.19 4.26 15.03
CA PHE A 203 10.82 3.75 15.07
C PHE A 203 10.81 2.31 15.59
N GLY A 204 9.95 2.01 16.56
CA GLY A 204 9.71 0.64 17.03
C GLY A 204 9.03 -0.19 15.95
N ASP A 205 9.73 -1.20 15.42
CA ASP A 205 9.37 -1.90 14.21
C ASP A 205 8.81 -3.32 14.48
N HIS A 206 8.23 -3.94 13.45
CA HIS A 206 7.54 -5.23 13.49
C HIS A 206 8.40 -6.41 13.97
N VAL A 207 9.71 -6.33 13.88
CA VAL A 207 10.62 -7.37 14.41
C VAL A 207 10.91 -7.23 15.91
N GLY A 208 10.39 -6.19 16.58
CA GLY A 208 10.56 -5.95 18.01
C GLY A 208 11.84 -5.19 18.38
N TYR A 209 12.45 -4.55 17.42
CA TYR A 209 13.62 -3.68 17.57
C TYR A 209 13.37 -2.32 16.94
N TYR A 210 14.13 -1.31 17.36
CA TYR A 210 14.08 0.00 16.72
C TYR A 210 14.77 -0.03 15.36
N SER A 211 14.10 0.52 14.33
CA SER A 211 14.80 0.93 13.12
C SER A 211 15.70 2.12 13.44
N LEU A 212 16.86 2.18 12.76
CA LEU A 212 17.79 3.29 12.96
C LEU A 212 17.23 4.59 12.35
N LYS A 213 17.74 5.73 12.84
CA LYS A 213 17.48 7.04 12.25
C LYS A 213 18.24 7.16 10.93
N HIS A 214 17.53 7.47 9.85
CA HIS A 214 18.09 7.68 8.50
C HIS A 214 17.40 8.84 7.81
N ASP A 215 18.04 9.40 6.78
CA ASP A 215 17.47 10.46 5.97
C ASP A 215 16.44 9.94 4.99
N PHE A 216 15.22 10.48 5.07
CA PHE A 216 14.10 10.16 4.20
C PHE A 216 13.45 11.41 3.61
N PRO A 217 12.64 11.25 2.54
CA PRO A 217 11.90 12.34 1.94
C PRO A 217 10.98 13.07 2.93
N VAL A 218 10.87 14.37 2.72
CA VAL A 218 10.04 15.28 3.53
C VAL A 218 8.85 15.74 2.70
N LEU A 219 7.66 15.65 3.25
CA LEU A 219 6.46 16.27 2.69
C LEU A 219 6.23 17.63 3.36
N GLN A 220 6.24 18.69 2.55
CA GLN A 220 5.73 20.01 2.93
C GLN A 220 4.21 19.96 2.91
N VAL A 221 3.58 20.05 4.06
CA VAL A 221 2.13 20.01 4.22
C VAL A 221 1.52 21.37 3.91
N GLU A 222 0.58 21.41 3.00
CA GLU A 222 -0.15 22.62 2.62
C GLU A 222 -1.52 22.70 3.29
N THR A 223 -2.20 21.57 3.40
CA THR A 223 -3.53 21.51 4.01
C THR A 223 -3.78 20.20 4.72
N VAL A 224 -4.52 20.27 5.82
CA VAL A 224 -5.08 19.11 6.51
C VAL A 224 -6.59 19.26 6.57
N HIS A 225 -7.27 18.25 6.07
CA HIS A 225 -8.74 18.17 6.09
C HIS A 225 -9.20 16.94 6.86
N HIS A 226 -10.41 16.99 7.39
CA HIS A 226 -11.04 15.85 8.02
C HIS A 226 -12.57 15.92 7.94
N ARG A 227 -13.22 14.76 7.92
CA ARG A 227 -14.69 14.69 8.01
C ARG A 227 -15.17 14.97 9.44
N THR A 228 -16.44 15.30 9.57
CA THR A 228 -17.10 15.36 10.89
C THR A 228 -17.18 13.97 11.50
N GLY A 229 -16.82 13.83 12.79
CA GLY A 229 -16.80 12.52 13.46
C GLY A 229 -15.69 11.59 12.93
N ALA A 230 -14.58 12.14 12.44
CA ALA A 230 -13.44 11.38 11.90
C ALA A 230 -12.86 10.41 12.93
N ILE A 231 -12.50 9.20 12.47
CA ILE A 231 -11.86 8.15 13.26
C ILE A 231 -10.40 8.05 12.82
N TRP A 232 -9.48 8.04 13.80
CA TRP A 232 -8.06 7.84 13.57
C TRP A 232 -7.67 6.41 13.88
N PRO A 233 -7.53 5.52 12.88
CA PRO A 233 -7.02 4.18 13.10
C PRO A 233 -5.54 4.24 13.46
N TYR A 234 -5.15 3.40 14.40
CA TYR A 234 -3.79 3.32 14.90
C TYR A 234 -3.45 1.88 15.28
N THR A 235 -2.23 1.47 14.99
CA THR A 235 -1.64 0.24 15.51
C THR A 235 -0.34 0.54 16.22
N ALA A 236 -0.07 -0.16 17.32
CA ALA A 236 1.23 -0.18 17.96
C ALA A 236 2.06 -1.26 17.30
N VAL A 237 2.82 -0.88 16.28
CA VAL A 237 3.71 -1.79 15.56
C VAL A 237 4.66 -2.49 16.52
N GLY A 238 4.89 -3.78 16.35
CA GLY A 238 5.74 -4.55 17.24
C GLY A 238 5.82 -6.02 16.83
N ARG A 239 6.29 -6.87 17.75
CA ARG A 239 6.39 -8.31 17.49
C ARG A 239 5.00 -8.95 17.36
N PRO A 240 4.86 -9.98 16.52
CA PRO A 240 3.60 -10.72 16.38
C PRO A 240 3.08 -11.29 17.72
N PRO A 241 1.73 -11.42 17.87
CA PRO A 241 0.72 -11.07 16.87
C PRO A 241 0.41 -9.55 16.86
N GLN A 242 0.27 -8.97 15.68
CA GLN A 242 -0.03 -7.57 15.44
C GLN A 242 -0.74 -7.40 14.07
N GLU A 243 -0.87 -6.19 13.51
CA GLU A 243 -1.59 -5.97 12.26
C GLU A 243 -1.05 -6.77 11.07
N ASP A 244 0.28 -6.91 10.94
CA ASP A 244 0.90 -7.66 9.84
C ASP A 244 0.56 -9.16 9.88
N THR A 245 0.29 -9.72 11.07
CA THR A 245 -0.24 -11.08 11.20
C THR A 245 -1.55 -11.22 10.44
N VAL A 246 -2.49 -10.30 10.68
CA VAL A 246 -3.82 -10.34 10.04
C VAL A 246 -3.72 -10.03 8.54
N PHE A 247 -2.88 -9.08 8.15
CA PHE A 247 -2.63 -8.79 6.74
C PHE A 247 -1.97 -9.97 6.04
N GLY A 248 -0.99 -10.60 6.66
CA GLY A 248 -0.29 -11.78 6.13
C GLY A 248 -1.24 -12.95 5.90
N ASP A 249 -2.05 -13.28 6.87
CA ASP A 249 -3.07 -14.35 6.77
C ASP A 249 -4.07 -14.06 5.63
N PHE A 250 -4.58 -12.84 5.56
CA PHE A 250 -5.52 -12.44 4.51
C PHE A 250 -4.88 -12.46 3.12
N ILE A 251 -3.65 -11.96 2.98
CA ILE A 251 -2.90 -12.00 1.72
C ILE A 251 -2.70 -13.45 1.29
N HIS A 252 -2.28 -14.31 2.22
CA HIS A 252 -2.08 -15.73 1.95
C HIS A 252 -3.37 -16.44 1.50
N GLU A 253 -4.49 -16.22 2.19
CA GLU A 253 -5.79 -16.77 1.82
C GLU A 253 -6.20 -16.34 0.39
N LEU A 254 -6.02 -15.06 0.06
CA LEU A 254 -6.43 -14.50 -1.23
C LEU A 254 -5.50 -14.88 -2.39
N THR A 255 -4.20 -15.03 -2.14
CA THR A 255 -3.19 -15.21 -3.20
C THR A 255 -2.57 -16.61 -3.24
N GLY A 256 -2.71 -17.42 -2.20
CA GLY A 256 -2.05 -18.72 -2.09
C GLY A 256 -2.32 -19.64 -3.27
N ALA A 257 -3.54 -19.68 -3.77
CA ALA A 257 -3.91 -20.48 -4.93
C ALA A 257 -3.27 -20.00 -6.27
N LEU A 258 -2.74 -18.78 -6.30
CA LEU A 258 -2.08 -18.19 -7.48
C LEU A 258 -0.59 -18.52 -7.53
N VAL A 259 0.02 -18.86 -6.41
CA VAL A 259 1.47 -19.11 -6.30
C VAL A 259 1.97 -20.10 -7.35
N PRO A 260 1.35 -21.30 -7.56
CA PRO A 260 1.82 -22.25 -8.56
C PRO A 260 1.65 -21.76 -10.01
N GLN A 261 0.81 -20.75 -10.24
CA GLN A 261 0.56 -20.19 -11.57
C GLN A 261 1.59 -19.10 -11.91
N VAL A 262 2.07 -18.38 -10.90
CA VAL A 262 3.03 -17.28 -11.06
C VAL A 262 4.47 -17.79 -10.96
N PHE A 263 4.75 -18.71 -10.03
CA PHE A 263 6.08 -19.23 -9.76
C PHE A 263 6.17 -20.70 -10.14
N GLN A 264 6.80 -20.97 -11.28
CA GLN A 264 7.00 -22.35 -11.74
C GLN A 264 7.83 -23.13 -10.72
N GLY A 265 7.40 -24.35 -10.40
CA GLY A 265 8.10 -25.22 -9.45
C GLY A 265 7.79 -24.93 -7.98
N VAL A 266 7.11 -23.83 -7.66
CA VAL A 266 6.68 -23.52 -6.29
C VAL A 266 5.21 -23.91 -6.14
N ARG A 267 4.90 -24.70 -5.11
CA ARG A 267 3.54 -25.14 -4.80
C ARG A 267 2.84 -24.20 -3.83
N GLU A 268 3.59 -23.73 -2.87
CA GLU A 268 3.07 -22.95 -1.76
C GLU A 268 4.18 -22.06 -1.20
N VAL A 269 3.81 -20.88 -0.71
CA VAL A 269 4.67 -20.00 0.08
C VAL A 269 3.96 -19.65 1.38
N HIS A 270 4.74 -19.44 2.45
CA HIS A 270 4.23 -19.04 3.74
C HIS A 270 5.17 -18.05 4.41
N ALA A 271 4.68 -16.85 4.69
CA ALA A 271 5.40 -15.88 5.51
C ALA A 271 5.25 -16.26 6.99
N VAL A 272 6.37 -16.48 7.68
CA VAL A 272 6.35 -16.99 9.05
C VAL A 272 6.08 -15.85 10.03
N ASP A 273 4.87 -15.82 10.59
CA ASP A 273 4.44 -14.79 11.53
C ASP A 273 5.37 -14.65 12.75
N ALA A 274 5.73 -15.74 13.38
CA ALA A 274 6.63 -15.74 14.55
C ALA A 274 8.00 -15.08 14.29
N ALA A 275 8.43 -14.99 13.02
CA ALA A 275 9.65 -14.31 12.60
C ALA A 275 9.43 -12.82 12.26
N GLY A 276 8.20 -12.28 12.40
CA GLY A 276 7.84 -10.91 12.05
C GLY A 276 7.25 -10.78 10.64
N VAL A 277 6.66 -11.85 10.10
CA VAL A 277 5.99 -11.95 8.78
C VAL A 277 6.94 -11.75 7.59
N HIS A 278 7.69 -10.67 7.53
CA HIS A 278 8.53 -10.33 6.37
C HIS A 278 9.92 -10.98 6.34
N PRO A 279 10.61 -11.25 7.48
CA PRO A 279 11.99 -11.70 7.44
C PRO A 279 12.18 -13.16 7.02
N LEU A 280 11.14 -13.99 7.12
CA LEU A 280 11.24 -15.42 6.79
C LEU A 280 10.06 -15.86 5.92
N LEU A 281 10.38 -16.26 4.70
CA LEU A 281 9.43 -16.86 3.77
C LEU A 281 9.81 -18.33 3.56
N LEU A 282 8.88 -19.24 3.83
CA LEU A 282 9.00 -20.65 3.49
C LEU A 282 8.37 -20.89 2.11
N ALA A 283 9.03 -21.66 1.27
CA ALA A 283 8.51 -22.07 -0.03
C ALA A 283 8.59 -23.59 -0.18
N LEU A 284 7.48 -24.21 -0.58
CA LEU A 284 7.42 -25.64 -0.91
C LEU A 284 7.63 -25.81 -2.42
N GLY A 285 8.78 -26.35 -2.79
CA GLY A 285 9.09 -26.68 -4.19
C GLY A 285 8.58 -28.04 -4.62
N SER A 286 8.34 -28.20 -5.92
CA SER A 286 8.02 -29.47 -6.55
C SER A 286 9.22 -30.14 -7.22
N GLU A 287 10.43 -29.71 -6.87
CA GLU A 287 11.65 -30.23 -7.45
C GLU A 287 11.79 -31.75 -7.24
N ARG A 288 11.95 -32.46 -8.35
CA ARG A 288 12.31 -33.86 -8.33
C ARG A 288 13.81 -33.96 -8.54
N TYR A 289 14.52 -34.48 -7.58
CA TYR A 289 15.91 -34.87 -7.77
C TYR A 289 15.95 -36.09 -8.70
N THR A 290 16.50 -35.89 -9.89
CA THR A 290 16.80 -36.99 -10.82
C THR A 290 18.32 -37.18 -10.79
N PRO A 291 18.84 -38.32 -10.23
CA PRO A 291 20.26 -38.52 -10.01
C PRO A 291 21.15 -38.43 -11.26
N TYR A 292 20.54 -38.57 -12.43
CA TYR A 292 21.22 -38.61 -13.74
C TYR A 292 21.08 -37.35 -14.57
N GLU A 293 20.44 -36.29 -14.08
CA GLU A 293 20.38 -35.03 -14.79
C GLU A 293 21.69 -34.26 -14.64
N ALA A 294 22.27 -33.84 -15.77
CA ALA A 294 23.51 -33.08 -15.81
C ALA A 294 23.40 -31.69 -15.14
N GLN A 295 22.18 -31.13 -15.03
CA GLN A 295 21.89 -29.90 -14.31
C GLN A 295 21.00 -30.23 -13.10
N ARG A 296 21.59 -30.11 -11.91
CA ARG A 296 20.82 -30.07 -10.65
C ARG A 296 19.90 -28.86 -10.67
N ARG A 297 18.60 -29.06 -10.36
CA ARG A 297 17.54 -28.04 -10.44
C ARG A 297 17.26 -27.26 -9.16
N PRO A 298 18.20 -26.81 -8.34
CA PRO A 298 17.86 -25.82 -7.32
C PRO A 298 17.60 -24.42 -7.90
N ARG A 299 17.73 -24.25 -9.24
CA ARG A 299 17.61 -22.93 -9.87
C ARG A 299 16.18 -22.40 -9.96
N GLU A 300 15.16 -23.24 -10.01
CA GLU A 300 13.77 -22.76 -10.12
C GLU A 300 13.30 -22.07 -8.84
N LEU A 301 13.56 -22.65 -7.68
CA LEU A 301 13.29 -22.00 -6.39
C LEU A 301 14.14 -20.74 -6.17
N LEU A 302 15.46 -20.81 -6.50
CA LEU A 302 16.36 -19.66 -6.37
C LEU A 302 16.06 -18.53 -7.36
N THR A 303 15.41 -18.80 -8.48
CA THR A 303 15.02 -17.77 -9.46
C THR A 303 13.65 -17.19 -9.14
N ALA A 304 12.82 -17.90 -8.37
CA ALA A 304 11.51 -17.46 -7.92
C ALA A 304 11.57 -16.67 -6.60
N ALA A 305 12.60 -16.86 -5.82
CA ALA A 305 12.86 -16.11 -4.58
C ALA A 305 13.64 -14.82 -4.87
#